data_304dfe8a67b942d06f7c4fa945f124c8
#
_entry.id   304dfe8a67b942d06f7c4fa945f124c8
#
_cell.length_a   1.000
_cell.length_b   1.000
_cell.length_c   1.000
_cell.angle_alpha   90.00
_cell.angle_beta   90.00
_cell.angle_gamma   90.00
#
_symmetry.space_group_name_H-M   'P 1'
#
loop_
_entity.id
_entity.type
_entity.pdbx_description
1 polymer ?
#
loop_
_entity_poly.entity_id
_entity_poly.type
_entity_poly.pdbx_seq_one_letter_code
_entity_poly.pdbx_strand_id
1 'polypeptide(L)'
;MVAVCGSPGAGKTTVACATARRLGVPFLTRDEIKLGLGLSSASVAKDGSVQLNPDFHIAGGPLSLRAETVMVNAARLLASSGVSFVVESSVLSHKLLDALLASDARVLAVHVVAHESVIDERLRARAAEGGAADRQLSSQFQRGEMKRSIFDPPGGVDAVVEVDTSDSSNPDIEPIEAAVVALIR
;
A
#
# COMPACT_ATOMS: atom_id res chain seq x y z
N MET A 1 10.55 -8.73 7.25
CA MET A 1 9.57 -7.67 6.93
C MET A 1 8.69 -8.13 5.79
N VAL A 2 7.41 -7.68 5.74
CA VAL A 2 6.48 -8.01 4.66
C VAL A 2 6.15 -6.74 3.89
N ALA A 3 6.42 -6.72 2.58
CA ALA A 3 6.17 -5.59 1.68
C ALA A 3 5.05 -5.95 0.69
N VAL A 4 3.88 -5.32 0.83
CA VAL A 4 2.68 -5.62 0.04
C VAL A 4 2.56 -4.63 -1.12
N CYS A 5 2.44 -5.16 -2.35
CA CYS A 5 2.27 -4.39 -3.57
C CYS A 5 1.16 -4.95 -4.48
N GLY A 6 0.84 -4.24 -5.55
CA GLY A 6 -0.18 -4.61 -6.52
C GLY A 6 -0.96 -3.41 -7.02
N SER A 7 -1.81 -3.59 -8.02
CA SER A 7 -2.56 -2.50 -8.63
C SER A 7 -3.56 -1.84 -7.67
N PRO A 8 -3.94 -0.58 -7.88
CA PRO A 8 -5.11 0.00 -7.22
C PRO A 8 -6.35 -0.88 -7.45
N GLY A 9 -7.16 -1.08 -6.42
CA GLY A 9 -8.35 -1.95 -6.49
C GLY A 9 -8.09 -3.45 -6.27
N ALA A 10 -6.83 -3.91 -6.25
CA ALA A 10 -6.49 -5.32 -6.01
C ALA A 10 -6.68 -5.82 -4.57
N GLY A 11 -7.06 -4.99 -3.61
CA GLY A 11 -7.29 -5.43 -2.22
C GLY A 11 -6.07 -5.42 -1.31
N LYS A 12 -4.97 -4.78 -1.70
CA LYS A 12 -3.70 -4.70 -0.94
C LYS A 12 -3.85 -4.35 0.54
N THR A 13 -4.59 -3.26 0.81
CA THR A 13 -4.76 -2.77 2.18
C THR A 13 -5.46 -3.80 3.07
N THR A 14 -6.43 -4.53 2.50
CA THR A 14 -7.13 -5.61 3.20
C THR A 14 -6.17 -6.75 3.55
N VAL A 15 -5.37 -7.22 2.56
CA VAL A 15 -4.36 -8.26 2.76
C VAL A 15 -3.29 -7.81 3.76
N ALA A 16 -2.73 -6.60 3.58
CA ALA A 16 -1.68 -6.07 4.45
C ALA A 16 -2.15 -5.90 5.91
N CYS A 17 -3.36 -5.37 6.10
CA CYS A 17 -3.95 -5.19 7.42
C CYS A 17 -4.25 -6.53 8.10
N ALA A 18 -4.79 -7.52 7.37
CA ALA A 18 -5.02 -8.87 7.88
C ALA A 18 -3.69 -9.54 8.27
N THR A 19 -2.67 -9.44 7.42
CA THR A 19 -1.32 -9.96 7.68
C THR A 19 -0.71 -9.32 8.93
N ALA A 20 -0.74 -7.99 9.04
CA ALA A 20 -0.17 -7.28 10.18
C ALA A 20 -0.85 -7.66 11.50
N ARG A 21 -2.19 -7.76 11.49
CA ARG A 21 -2.97 -8.21 12.67
C ARG A 21 -2.64 -9.64 13.06
N ARG A 22 -2.54 -10.53 12.08
CA ARG A 22 -2.25 -11.95 12.32
C ARG A 22 -0.86 -12.17 12.87
N LEU A 23 0.13 -11.43 12.36
CA LEU A 23 1.52 -11.49 12.82
C LEU A 23 1.75 -10.68 14.12
N GLY A 24 0.82 -9.82 14.53
CA GLY A 24 0.98 -8.95 15.70
C GLY A 24 2.06 -7.88 15.52
N VAL A 25 2.27 -7.37 14.30
CA VAL A 25 3.33 -6.42 13.99
C VAL A 25 2.78 -5.07 13.51
N PRO A 26 3.58 -3.97 13.58
CA PRO A 26 3.19 -2.67 13.04
C PRO A 26 2.83 -2.73 11.56
N PHE A 27 1.90 -1.87 11.15
CA PHE A 27 1.46 -1.68 9.77
C PHE A 27 1.72 -0.24 9.32
N LEU A 28 2.40 -0.09 8.17
CA LEU A 28 2.68 1.19 7.54
C LEU A 28 2.04 1.23 6.15
N THR A 29 1.20 2.24 5.90
CA THR A 29 0.66 2.49 4.57
C THR A 29 0.85 3.96 4.16
N ARG A 30 1.23 4.16 2.90
CA ARG A 30 1.43 5.50 2.35
C ARG A 30 0.17 6.34 2.43
N ASP A 31 -1.00 5.74 2.22
CA ASP A 31 -2.26 6.47 2.16
C ASP A 31 -2.70 6.98 3.54
N GLU A 32 -2.48 6.22 4.62
CA GLU A 32 -2.73 6.71 5.99
C GLU A 32 -1.75 7.81 6.40
N ILE A 33 -0.47 7.67 6.03
CA ILE A 33 0.53 8.72 6.25
C ILE A 33 0.13 9.99 5.50
N LYS A 34 -0.33 9.88 4.25
CA LYS A 34 -0.81 11.00 3.45
C LYS A 34 -2.03 11.67 4.11
N LEU A 35 -2.97 10.88 4.63
CA LEU A 35 -4.13 11.38 5.37
C LEU A 35 -3.69 12.14 6.62
N GLY A 36 -2.78 11.59 7.41
CA GLY A 36 -2.22 12.24 8.60
C GLY A 36 -1.55 13.57 8.27
N LEU A 37 -0.78 13.64 7.17
CA LEU A 37 -0.18 14.89 6.69
C LEU A 37 -1.24 15.90 6.23
N GLY A 38 -2.31 15.44 5.57
CA GLY A 38 -3.44 16.27 5.17
C GLY A 38 -4.18 16.85 6.37
N LEU A 39 -4.42 16.05 7.40
CA LEU A 39 -5.03 16.48 8.65
C LEU A 39 -4.16 17.47 9.45
N SER A 40 -2.84 17.22 9.50
CA SER A 40 -1.90 18.12 10.20
C SER A 40 -1.81 19.51 9.60
N SER A 41 -2.23 19.67 8.34
CA SER A 41 -2.29 20.95 7.62
C SER A 41 -3.72 21.38 7.27
N ALA A 42 -4.72 20.75 7.90
CA ALA A 42 -6.13 21.05 7.69
C ALA A 42 -6.54 22.38 8.33
N SER A 43 -7.58 22.98 7.79
CA SER A 43 -8.29 24.12 8.37
C SER A 43 -9.71 23.74 8.76
N VAL A 44 -10.33 24.52 9.63
CA VAL A 44 -11.74 24.34 10.00
C VAL A 44 -12.55 25.43 9.29
N ALA A 45 -13.53 25.03 8.52
CA ALA A 45 -14.45 25.95 7.85
C ALA A 45 -15.42 26.59 8.85
N LYS A 46 -16.12 27.65 8.41
CA LYS A 46 -17.10 28.38 9.28
C LYS A 46 -18.26 27.51 9.77
N ASP A 47 -18.58 26.44 9.05
CA ASP A 47 -19.63 25.47 9.40
C ASP A 47 -19.10 24.34 10.32
N GLY A 48 -17.85 24.40 10.74
CA GLY A 48 -17.21 23.39 11.59
C GLY A 48 -16.65 22.18 10.82
N SER A 49 -16.79 22.12 9.51
CA SER A 49 -16.21 21.03 8.69
C SER A 49 -14.69 21.12 8.60
N VAL A 50 -14.03 19.95 8.62
CA VAL A 50 -12.57 19.86 8.43
C VAL A 50 -12.26 19.90 6.95
N GLN A 51 -11.48 20.89 6.54
CA GLN A 51 -10.98 21.04 5.17
C GLN A 51 -9.52 20.58 5.11
N LEU A 52 -9.29 19.45 4.45
CA LEU A 52 -7.95 18.95 4.18
C LEU A 52 -7.20 19.91 3.24
N ASN A 53 -5.88 19.89 3.32
CA ASN A 53 -5.03 20.61 2.38
C ASN A 53 -5.44 20.23 0.93
N PRO A 54 -5.65 21.21 0.02
CA PRO A 54 -6.02 20.94 -1.38
C PRO A 54 -5.11 19.95 -2.10
N ASP A 55 -3.82 19.92 -1.78
CA ASP A 55 -2.83 18.98 -2.33
C ASP A 55 -3.12 17.51 -1.96
N PHE A 56 -3.97 17.27 -0.94
CA PHE A 56 -4.38 15.92 -0.56
C PHE A 56 -5.06 15.17 -1.71
N HIS A 57 -5.85 15.87 -2.52
CA HIS A 57 -6.62 15.27 -3.61
C HIS A 57 -5.79 15.06 -4.90
N ILE A 58 -4.51 15.48 -4.92
CA ILE A 58 -3.65 15.32 -6.09
C ILE A 58 -2.94 13.96 -6.02
N ALA A 59 -3.27 13.06 -6.95
CA ALA A 59 -2.57 11.78 -7.10
C ALA A 59 -1.13 12.03 -7.56
N GLY A 60 -0.13 11.48 -6.84
CA GLY A 60 1.28 11.74 -7.12
C GLY A 60 1.75 13.16 -6.80
N GLY A 61 0.90 14.01 -6.21
CA GLY A 61 1.21 15.39 -5.85
C GLY A 61 2.15 15.52 -4.63
N PRO A 62 2.42 16.78 -4.20
CA PRO A 62 3.39 17.07 -3.13
C PRO A 62 3.18 16.29 -1.83
N LEU A 63 1.93 16.15 -1.38
CA LEU A 63 1.62 15.35 -0.18
C LEU A 63 1.88 13.85 -0.38
N SER A 64 1.65 13.32 -1.59
CA SER A 64 1.96 11.92 -1.89
C SER A 64 3.47 11.64 -1.84
N LEU A 65 4.29 12.56 -2.40
CA LEU A 65 5.76 12.46 -2.37
C LEU A 65 6.29 12.61 -0.94
N ARG A 66 5.70 13.51 -0.16
CA ARG A 66 6.06 13.68 1.25
C ARG A 66 5.68 12.46 2.08
N ALA A 67 4.49 11.87 1.84
CA ALA A 67 4.05 10.64 2.50
C ALA A 67 4.99 9.47 2.19
N GLU A 68 5.45 9.32 0.94
CA GLU A 68 6.45 8.33 0.57
C GLU A 68 7.76 8.55 1.33
N THR A 69 8.25 9.78 1.42
CA THR A 69 9.46 10.10 2.17
C THR A 69 9.33 9.73 3.66
N VAL A 70 8.19 10.06 4.28
CA VAL A 70 7.91 9.70 5.69
C VAL A 70 7.86 8.19 5.86
N MET A 71 7.17 7.48 4.96
CA MET A 71 7.07 6.01 4.98
C MET A 71 8.44 5.35 4.87
N VAL A 72 9.29 5.80 3.93
CA VAL A 72 10.66 5.28 3.73
C VAL A 72 11.51 5.49 4.98
N ASN A 73 11.43 6.66 5.61
CA ASN A 73 12.19 6.95 6.83
C ASN A 73 11.70 6.11 8.02
N ALA A 74 10.39 5.94 8.18
CA ALA A 74 9.81 5.07 9.21
C ALA A 74 10.21 3.60 9.00
N ALA A 75 10.12 3.11 7.76
CA ALA A 75 10.53 1.76 7.39
C ALA A 75 12.02 1.52 7.69
N ARG A 76 12.89 2.48 7.33
CA ARG A 76 14.33 2.41 7.63
C ARG A 76 14.61 2.36 9.12
N LEU A 77 13.92 3.20 9.91
CA LEU A 77 14.08 3.22 11.36
C LEU A 77 13.68 1.87 11.99
N LEU A 78 12.52 1.33 11.62
CA LEU A 78 12.05 0.04 12.12
C LEU A 78 12.98 -1.09 11.70
N ALA A 79 13.40 -1.14 10.44
CA ALA A 79 14.31 -2.15 9.92
C ALA A 79 15.66 -2.13 10.63
N SER A 80 16.28 -0.95 10.78
CA SER A 80 17.58 -0.81 11.49
C SER A 80 17.49 -1.10 12.97
N SER A 81 16.29 -1.03 13.55
CA SER A 81 16.04 -1.40 14.96
C SER A 81 15.66 -2.87 15.14
N GLY A 82 15.69 -3.70 14.10
CA GLY A 82 15.34 -5.11 14.15
C GLY A 82 13.83 -5.37 14.33
N VAL A 83 12.97 -4.38 14.09
CA VAL A 83 11.52 -4.50 14.23
C VAL A 83 10.93 -5.12 12.96
N SER A 84 10.18 -6.22 13.11
CA SER A 84 9.36 -6.76 12.02
C SER A 84 8.10 -5.91 11.83
N PHE A 85 7.70 -5.65 10.58
CA PHE A 85 6.51 -4.87 10.24
C PHE A 85 5.98 -5.24 8.86
N VAL A 86 4.75 -4.80 8.58
CA VAL A 86 4.13 -4.84 7.25
C VAL A 86 4.13 -3.43 6.68
N VAL A 87 4.56 -3.28 5.43
CA VAL A 87 4.45 -2.03 4.67
C VAL A 87 3.64 -2.24 3.41
N GLU A 88 2.76 -1.30 3.07
CA GLU A 88 1.90 -1.36 1.88
C GLU A 88 2.10 -0.13 1.00
N SER A 89 2.34 -0.39 -0.29
CA SER A 89 2.34 0.61 -1.34
C SER A 89 1.97 -0.04 -2.67
N SER A 90 1.26 0.65 -3.55
CA SER A 90 0.95 0.10 -4.87
C SER A 90 2.21 -0.29 -5.65
N VAL A 91 3.25 0.53 -5.57
CA VAL A 91 4.58 0.27 -6.15
C VAL A 91 5.60 0.28 -5.02
N LEU A 92 6.41 -0.77 -4.95
CA LEU A 92 7.57 -0.81 -4.05
C LEU A 92 8.72 -0.04 -4.73
N SER A 93 8.85 1.23 -4.42
CA SER A 93 9.89 2.07 -5.00
C SER A 93 11.30 1.61 -4.59
N HIS A 94 12.30 1.87 -5.44
CA HIS A 94 13.69 1.58 -5.12
C HIS A 94 14.12 2.18 -3.78
N LYS A 95 13.67 3.40 -3.45
CA LYS A 95 13.97 4.04 -2.17
C LYS A 95 13.43 3.26 -0.97
N LEU A 96 12.23 2.69 -1.10
CA LEU A 96 11.65 1.85 -0.05
C LEU A 96 12.42 0.54 0.07
N LEU A 97 12.72 -0.11 -1.06
CA LEU A 97 13.51 -1.33 -1.06
C LEU A 97 14.90 -1.14 -0.47
N ASP A 98 15.62 -0.09 -0.87
CA ASP A 98 16.93 0.24 -0.30
C ASP A 98 16.83 0.45 1.21
N ALA A 99 15.73 1.04 1.69
CA ALA A 99 15.51 1.22 3.13
C ALA A 99 15.25 -0.09 3.87
N LEU A 100 14.57 -1.06 3.23
CA LEU A 100 14.28 -2.38 3.78
C LEU A 100 15.53 -3.28 3.74
N LEU A 101 16.26 -3.25 2.62
CA LEU A 101 17.44 -4.10 2.37
C LEU A 101 18.73 -3.56 3.02
N ALA A 102 18.73 -2.31 3.51
CA ALA A 102 19.89 -1.71 4.20
C ALA A 102 20.22 -2.36 5.56
N SER A 103 19.36 -3.24 6.05
CA SER A 103 19.57 -4.07 7.24
C SER A 103 19.70 -5.54 6.83
N ASP A 104 20.28 -6.38 7.69
CA ASP A 104 20.33 -7.84 7.49
C ASP A 104 18.93 -8.51 7.56
N ALA A 105 17.88 -7.75 7.45
CA ALA A 105 16.51 -8.21 7.57
C ALA A 105 16.01 -8.87 6.29
N ARG A 106 15.26 -9.96 6.44
CA ARG A 106 14.61 -10.65 5.33
C ARG A 106 13.37 -9.87 4.85
N VAL A 107 13.19 -9.82 3.54
CA VAL A 107 12.08 -9.11 2.89
C VAL A 107 11.23 -10.08 2.09
N LEU A 108 9.98 -10.30 2.52
CA LEU A 108 8.94 -10.99 1.77
C LEU A 108 8.12 -9.97 0.98
N ALA A 109 8.10 -10.05 -0.33
CA ALA A 109 7.16 -9.29 -1.16
C ALA A 109 5.84 -10.09 -1.29
N VAL A 110 4.72 -9.41 -1.07
CA VAL A 110 3.37 -9.95 -1.31
C VAL A 110 2.75 -9.20 -2.46
N HIS A 111 2.58 -9.90 -3.59
CA HIS A 111 1.94 -9.37 -4.79
C HIS A 111 0.45 -9.66 -4.75
N VAL A 112 -0.36 -8.63 -4.54
CA VAL A 112 -1.82 -8.79 -4.50
C VAL A 112 -2.40 -8.53 -5.89
N VAL A 113 -3.08 -9.54 -6.41
CA VAL A 113 -3.71 -9.53 -7.73
C VAL A 113 -5.23 -9.70 -7.62
N ALA A 114 -5.95 -9.32 -8.67
CA ALA A 114 -7.35 -9.63 -8.88
C ALA A 114 -7.68 -9.57 -10.37
N HIS A 115 -8.78 -10.22 -10.77
CA HIS A 115 -9.32 -10.09 -12.13
C HIS A 115 -9.64 -8.64 -12.48
N GLU A 116 -9.43 -8.25 -13.74
CA GLU A 116 -9.68 -6.88 -14.20
C GLU A 116 -11.11 -6.40 -13.94
N SER A 117 -12.10 -7.30 -14.13
CA SER A 117 -13.51 -7.01 -13.84
C SER A 117 -13.75 -6.65 -12.38
N VAL A 118 -13.08 -7.35 -11.45
CA VAL A 118 -13.18 -7.11 -10.00
C VAL A 118 -12.50 -5.80 -9.62
N ILE A 119 -11.34 -5.52 -10.22
CA ILE A 119 -10.64 -4.24 -10.02
C ILE A 119 -11.50 -3.07 -10.51
N ASP A 120 -12.08 -3.18 -11.73
CA ASP A 120 -12.94 -2.14 -12.30
C ASP A 120 -14.18 -1.87 -11.42
N GLU A 121 -14.85 -2.93 -10.96
CA GLU A 121 -15.99 -2.83 -10.05
C GLU A 121 -15.63 -2.09 -8.76
N ARG A 122 -14.53 -2.49 -8.11
CA ARG A 122 -14.04 -1.88 -6.86
C ARG A 122 -13.64 -0.41 -7.06
N LEU A 123 -12.98 -0.09 -8.18
CA LEU A 123 -12.59 1.29 -8.49
C LEU A 123 -13.81 2.17 -8.79
N ARG A 124 -14.83 1.65 -9.49
CA ARG A 124 -16.10 2.36 -9.71
C ARG A 124 -16.85 2.60 -8.41
N ALA A 125 -16.97 1.59 -7.54
CA ALA A 125 -17.61 1.75 -6.24
C ALA A 125 -16.92 2.85 -5.41
N ARG A 126 -15.59 2.83 -5.33
CA ARG A 126 -14.82 3.89 -4.67
C ARG A 126 -15.00 5.27 -5.31
N ALA A 127 -15.07 5.34 -6.64
CA ALA A 127 -15.27 6.60 -7.36
C ALA A 127 -16.66 7.21 -7.13
N ALA A 128 -17.67 6.38 -6.87
CA ALA A 128 -19.04 6.83 -6.57
C ALA A 128 -19.14 7.53 -5.20
N GLU A 129 -18.41 7.03 -4.20
CA GLU A 129 -18.44 7.54 -2.82
C GLU A 129 -17.24 8.46 -2.50
N GLY A 130 -16.16 8.32 -3.26
CA GLY A 130 -14.87 8.95 -3.01
C GLY A 130 -14.64 10.30 -3.66
N GLY A 131 -13.44 10.80 -3.44
CA GLY A 131 -12.98 12.12 -3.92
C GLY A 131 -12.52 12.14 -5.39
N ALA A 132 -11.92 13.25 -5.79
CA ALA A 132 -11.38 13.45 -7.13
C ALA A 132 -10.29 12.42 -7.50
N ALA A 133 -9.47 12.00 -6.53
CA ALA A 133 -8.42 11.00 -6.74
C ALA A 133 -8.99 9.62 -7.10
N ASP A 134 -10.06 9.18 -6.44
CA ASP A 134 -10.71 7.90 -6.73
C ASP A 134 -11.35 7.89 -8.12
N ARG A 135 -12.01 9.00 -8.49
CA ARG A 135 -12.57 9.19 -9.83
C ARG A 135 -11.48 9.19 -10.91
N GLN A 136 -10.34 9.83 -10.64
CA GLN A 136 -9.19 9.82 -11.56
C GLN A 136 -8.65 8.40 -11.74
N LEU A 137 -8.44 7.64 -10.66
CA LEU A 137 -7.95 6.27 -10.71
C LEU A 137 -8.89 5.35 -11.51
N SER A 138 -10.21 5.42 -11.26
CA SER A 138 -11.21 4.66 -12.02
C SER A 138 -11.15 5.00 -13.51
N SER A 139 -11.08 6.29 -13.86
CA SER A 139 -10.98 6.76 -15.24
C SER A 139 -9.70 6.30 -15.94
N GLN A 140 -8.54 6.36 -15.25
CA GLN A 140 -7.26 5.88 -15.79
C GLN A 140 -7.28 4.37 -16.04
N PHE A 141 -7.88 3.60 -15.13
CA PHE A 141 -8.04 2.16 -15.31
C PHE A 141 -8.90 1.84 -16.56
N GLN A 142 -10.05 2.49 -16.70
CA GLN A 142 -10.95 2.29 -17.84
C GLN A 142 -10.33 2.67 -19.18
N ARG A 143 -9.40 3.64 -19.20
CA ARG A 143 -8.65 4.01 -20.40
C ARG A 143 -7.43 3.12 -20.67
N GLY A 144 -7.18 2.10 -19.84
CA GLY A 144 -6.01 1.22 -19.98
C GLY A 144 -4.66 1.91 -19.72
N GLU A 145 -4.67 3.03 -18.99
CA GLU A 145 -3.45 3.80 -18.69
C GLU A 145 -2.63 3.17 -17.56
N MET A 146 -3.22 2.23 -16.81
CA MET A 146 -2.54 1.51 -15.73
C MET A 146 -1.89 0.23 -16.26
N LYS A 147 -0.60 0.31 -16.58
CA LYS A 147 0.18 -0.88 -16.98
C LYS A 147 0.41 -1.77 -15.75
N ARG A 148 -0.04 -3.04 -15.81
CA ARG A 148 0.10 -4.02 -14.71
C ARG A 148 1.53 -4.17 -14.23
N SER A 149 2.49 -4.26 -15.14
CA SER A 149 3.91 -4.47 -14.82
C SER A 149 4.54 -3.40 -13.91
N ILE A 150 3.91 -2.23 -13.76
CA ILE A 150 4.39 -1.20 -12.83
C ILE A 150 4.19 -1.64 -11.37
N PHE A 151 3.22 -2.52 -11.13
CA PHE A 151 2.81 -2.98 -9.80
C PHE A 151 3.41 -4.33 -9.42
N ASP A 152 4.19 -4.94 -10.33
CA ASP A 152 4.87 -6.21 -10.07
C ASP A 152 5.89 -6.06 -8.93
N PRO A 153 6.11 -7.11 -8.13
CA PRO A 153 7.12 -7.07 -7.09
C PRO A 153 8.50 -6.89 -7.73
N PRO A 154 9.35 -6.04 -7.15
CA PRO A 154 10.69 -5.83 -7.65
C PRO A 154 11.58 -7.04 -7.39
N GLY A 155 12.65 -7.18 -8.17
CA GLY A 155 13.72 -8.13 -7.88
C GLY A 155 14.51 -7.77 -6.63
N GLY A 156 15.28 -8.74 -6.11
CA GLY A 156 16.19 -8.53 -4.97
C GLY A 156 15.55 -8.72 -3.59
N VAL A 157 14.29 -9.14 -3.51
CA VAL A 157 13.64 -9.59 -2.27
C VAL A 157 13.94 -11.06 -2.00
N ASP A 158 13.85 -11.51 -0.74
CA ASP A 158 14.17 -12.90 -0.37
C ASP A 158 13.13 -13.91 -0.82
N ALA A 159 11.85 -13.50 -0.89
CA ALA A 159 10.76 -14.33 -1.39
C ALA A 159 9.62 -13.47 -1.94
N VAL A 160 8.80 -14.08 -2.81
CA VAL A 160 7.57 -13.48 -3.34
C VAL A 160 6.41 -14.45 -3.12
N VAL A 161 5.28 -13.93 -2.62
CA VAL A 161 4.00 -14.64 -2.53
C VAL A 161 2.96 -13.85 -3.31
N GLU A 162 2.23 -14.53 -4.20
CA GLU A 162 1.07 -13.94 -4.88
C GLU A 162 -0.21 -14.30 -4.11
N VAL A 163 -1.09 -13.30 -3.93
CA VAL A 163 -2.40 -13.46 -3.30
C VAL A 163 -3.46 -12.93 -4.26
N ASP A 164 -4.29 -13.84 -4.76
CA ASP A 164 -5.45 -13.50 -5.58
C ASP A 164 -6.66 -13.19 -4.69
N THR A 165 -7.26 -12.03 -4.90
CA THR A 165 -8.43 -11.54 -4.16
C THR A 165 -9.70 -11.48 -5.02
N SER A 166 -9.70 -12.13 -6.19
CA SER A 166 -10.80 -12.06 -7.15
C SER A 166 -12.12 -12.58 -6.57
N ASP A 167 -12.06 -13.70 -5.87
CA ASP A 167 -13.24 -14.45 -5.42
C ASP A 167 -13.56 -14.26 -3.93
N SER A 168 -12.76 -13.45 -3.20
CA SER A 168 -12.86 -13.40 -1.74
C SER A 168 -12.89 -12.00 -1.18
N SER A 169 -13.88 -11.73 -0.32
CA SER A 169 -13.88 -10.57 0.57
C SER A 169 -12.95 -10.75 1.78
N ASN A 170 -12.55 -12.00 2.08
CA ASN A 170 -11.61 -12.35 3.15
C ASN A 170 -10.38 -13.01 2.52
N PRO A 171 -9.24 -12.29 2.41
CA PRO A 171 -8.06 -12.81 1.74
C PRO A 171 -7.47 -14.00 2.50
N ASP A 172 -7.05 -15.02 1.75
CA ASP A 172 -6.25 -16.10 2.30
C ASP A 172 -4.82 -15.61 2.58
N ILE A 173 -4.45 -15.55 3.87
CA ILE A 173 -3.12 -15.12 4.31
C ILE A 173 -2.24 -16.29 4.78
N GLU A 174 -2.70 -17.53 4.75
CA GLU A 174 -1.92 -18.70 5.15
C GLU A 174 -0.62 -18.84 4.32
N PRO A 175 -0.61 -18.60 2.99
CA PRO A 175 0.63 -18.64 2.20
C PRO A 175 1.66 -17.58 2.67
N ILE A 176 1.19 -16.41 3.12
CA ILE A 176 2.07 -15.36 3.66
C ILE A 176 2.69 -15.82 4.97
N GLU A 177 1.89 -16.37 5.88
CA GLU A 177 2.39 -16.90 7.17
C GLU A 177 3.43 -18.01 6.96
N ALA A 178 3.15 -18.95 6.06
CA ALA A 178 4.07 -20.03 5.72
C ALA A 178 5.40 -19.49 5.18
N ALA A 179 5.36 -18.50 4.29
CA ALA A 179 6.56 -17.84 3.75
C ALA A 179 7.35 -17.08 4.83
N VAL A 180 6.67 -16.36 5.73
CA VAL A 180 7.31 -15.68 6.86
C VAL A 180 8.04 -16.68 7.76
N VAL A 181 7.40 -17.80 8.11
CA VAL A 181 8.02 -18.87 8.92
C VAL A 181 9.23 -19.48 8.22
N ALA A 182 9.17 -19.66 6.90
CA ALA A 182 10.29 -20.19 6.12
C ALA A 182 11.49 -19.24 6.09
N LEU A 183 11.26 -17.93 6.10
CA LEU A 183 12.33 -16.92 6.11
C LEU A 183 12.98 -16.70 7.48
N ILE A 184 12.32 -17.09 8.58
CA ILE A 184 12.87 -16.98 9.94
C ILE A 184 13.79 -18.16 10.29
N ARG A 185 13.61 -19.30 9.61
CA ARG A 185 14.45 -20.52 9.80
C ARG A 185 15.77 -20.41 9.06
#